data_750aff6045d15e38240bf5329b52515e
#
_entry.id   750aff6045d15e38240bf5329b52515e
#
_cell.length_a   1.000
_cell.length_b   1.000
_cell.length_c   1.000
_cell.angle_alpha   90.00
_cell.angle_beta   90.00
_cell.angle_gamma   90.00
#
_symmetry.space_group_name_H-M   'P 1'
#
loop_
_entity.id
_entity.type
_entity.pdbx_description
1 polymer ?
#
loop_
_entity_poly.entity_id
_entity_poly.type
_entity_poly.pdbx_seq_one_letter_code
_entity_poly.pdbx_strand_id
1 'polypeptide(L)'
;INGMTTQWVTLCIIFVFVFLAVALIIVLVDAIAEFFLFIKNLKMEKQEVKKEYKDNEGDPHIKSARKELHQEILSEEVKSNIKNSTFVMANPTHIAMLIYYDSNVAPLPFLMLKTRGVQAKAVIKYAEQQNVPVVRDIILARQIWRNYKKNSFIDENGLQDVMQIITWLIRVELEKLGIDVD
;
A
#
# COMPACT_ATOMS: atom_id res chain seq x y z
N ILE A 1 7.97 28.99 -88.46
CA ILE A 1 8.79 28.23 -87.52
C ILE A 1 8.53 28.79 -86.08
N ASN A 2 8.35 30.10 -85.89
CA ASN A 2 8.15 30.69 -84.52
C ASN A 2 6.85 30.26 -83.85
N GLY A 3 5.81 29.95 -84.55
CA GLY A 3 4.52 29.55 -83.96
C GLY A 3 4.52 28.14 -83.31
N MET A 4 5.25 27.20 -83.85
CA MET A 4 5.37 25.83 -83.34
C MET A 4 6.20 25.79 -82.07
N THR A 5 7.30 26.53 -82.02
CA THR A 5 8.13 26.60 -80.79
C THR A 5 7.39 27.21 -79.60
N THR A 6 6.57 28.25 -79.84
CA THR A 6 5.75 28.86 -78.82
C THR A 6 4.68 27.91 -78.27
N GLN A 7 4.06 27.11 -79.10
CA GLN A 7 3.08 26.09 -78.69
C GLN A 7 3.70 25.02 -77.82
N TRP A 8 4.89 24.52 -78.15
CA TRP A 8 5.60 23.54 -77.36
C TRP A 8 6.01 24.09 -75.95
N VAL A 9 6.49 25.33 -75.91
CA VAL A 9 6.83 25.99 -74.67
C VAL A 9 5.59 26.16 -73.78
N THR A 10 4.47 26.57 -74.34
CA THR A 10 3.20 26.73 -73.59
C THR A 10 2.72 25.39 -73.03
N LEU A 11 2.82 24.28 -73.81
CA LEU A 11 2.46 22.94 -73.32
C LEU A 11 3.37 22.47 -72.20
N CYS A 12 4.67 22.72 -72.28
CA CYS A 12 5.61 22.40 -71.21
C CYS A 12 5.29 23.18 -69.95
N ILE A 13 4.96 24.45 -70.03
CA ILE A 13 4.59 25.27 -68.85
C ILE A 13 3.31 24.74 -68.22
N ILE A 14 2.28 24.45 -68.99
CA ILE A 14 1.02 23.87 -68.49
C ILE A 14 1.28 22.54 -67.77
N PHE A 15 2.12 21.66 -68.39
CA PHE A 15 2.47 20.37 -67.77
C PHE A 15 3.16 20.55 -66.45
N VAL A 16 4.10 21.49 -66.31
CA VAL A 16 4.80 21.77 -65.07
C VAL A 16 3.82 22.29 -64.01
N PHE A 17 2.90 23.20 -64.37
CA PHE A 17 1.89 23.69 -63.44
C PHE A 17 0.93 22.61 -62.93
N VAL A 18 0.50 21.72 -63.84
CA VAL A 18 -0.37 20.57 -63.45
C VAL A 18 0.40 19.64 -62.53
N PHE A 19 1.67 19.33 -62.84
CA PHE A 19 2.50 18.49 -61.97
C PHE A 19 2.70 19.11 -60.58
N LEU A 20 2.98 20.39 -60.51
CA LEU A 20 3.10 21.13 -59.21
C LEU A 20 1.79 21.13 -58.44
N ALA A 21 0.65 21.29 -59.11
CA ALA A 21 -0.65 21.24 -58.46
C ALA A 21 -0.97 19.87 -57.84
N VAL A 22 -0.65 18.78 -58.57
CA VAL A 22 -0.84 17.43 -58.07
C VAL A 22 0.13 17.15 -56.91
N ALA A 23 1.39 17.55 -57.02
CA ALA A 23 2.37 17.38 -55.94
C ALA A 23 1.93 18.13 -54.66
N LEU A 24 1.40 19.34 -54.80
CA LEU A 24 0.87 20.11 -53.66
C LEU A 24 -0.29 19.40 -52.97
N ILE A 25 -1.21 18.78 -53.73
CA ILE A 25 -2.34 18.03 -53.15
C ILE A 25 -1.81 16.82 -52.35
N ILE A 26 -0.85 16.11 -52.89
CA ILE A 26 -0.25 14.93 -52.23
C ILE A 26 0.39 15.34 -50.91
N VAL A 27 1.18 16.43 -50.90
CA VAL A 27 1.82 16.94 -49.67
C VAL A 27 0.80 17.36 -48.60
N LEU A 28 -0.30 17.99 -49.01
CA LEU A 28 -1.38 18.36 -48.12
C LEU A 28 -2.06 17.14 -47.45
N VAL A 29 -2.34 16.12 -48.26
CA VAL A 29 -2.93 14.87 -47.77
C VAL A 29 -1.99 14.18 -46.79
N ASP A 30 -0.71 14.13 -47.10
CA ASP A 30 0.31 13.52 -46.24
C ASP A 30 0.47 14.26 -44.90
N ALA A 31 0.51 15.58 -44.95
CA ALA A 31 0.57 16.42 -43.71
C ALA A 31 -0.67 16.21 -42.81
N ILE A 32 -1.85 16.06 -43.39
CA ILE A 32 -3.08 15.77 -42.64
C ILE A 32 -3.01 14.38 -42.00
N ALA A 33 -2.54 13.38 -42.74
CA ALA A 33 -2.41 12.03 -42.25
C ALA A 33 -1.39 11.94 -41.10
N GLU A 34 -0.23 12.59 -41.22
CA GLU A 34 0.77 12.66 -40.16
C GLU A 34 0.23 13.34 -38.89
N PHE A 35 -0.54 14.42 -39.06
CA PHE A 35 -1.17 15.11 -37.94
C PHE A 35 -2.14 14.19 -37.16
N PHE A 36 -2.97 13.40 -37.86
CA PHE A 36 -3.87 12.45 -37.20
C PHE A 36 -3.11 11.29 -36.52
N LEU A 37 -2.05 10.80 -37.12
CA LEU A 37 -1.19 9.76 -36.53
C LEU A 37 -0.49 10.29 -35.26
N PHE A 38 0.01 11.51 -35.30
CA PHE A 38 0.65 12.16 -34.15
C PHE A 38 -0.33 12.30 -32.97
N ILE A 39 -1.56 12.78 -33.21
CA ILE A 39 -2.60 12.86 -32.16
C ILE A 39 -2.97 11.48 -31.62
N LYS A 40 -3.04 10.46 -32.46
CA LYS A 40 -3.31 9.08 -32.03
C LYS A 40 -2.20 8.55 -31.13
N ASN A 41 -0.96 8.77 -31.45
CA ASN A 41 0.19 8.35 -30.65
C ASN A 41 0.22 9.09 -29.28
N LEU A 42 -0.08 10.39 -29.27
CA LEU A 42 -0.21 11.14 -28.01
C LEU A 42 -1.31 10.60 -27.09
N LYS A 43 -2.40 10.09 -27.63
CA LYS A 43 -3.48 9.45 -26.83
C LYS A 43 -3.04 8.09 -26.27
N MET A 44 -2.19 7.34 -26.97
CA MET A 44 -1.62 6.10 -26.45
C MET A 44 -0.68 6.36 -25.27
N GLU A 45 0.17 7.37 -25.33
CA GLU A 45 1.03 7.77 -24.21
C GLU A 45 0.25 8.06 -22.91
N LYS A 46 -0.91 8.69 -23.03
CA LYS A 46 -1.78 8.92 -21.85
C LYS A 46 -2.34 7.65 -21.22
N GLN A 47 -2.51 6.60 -21.99
CA GLN A 47 -2.93 5.30 -21.47
C GLN A 47 -1.76 4.54 -20.84
N GLU A 48 -0.56 4.66 -21.40
CA GLU A 48 0.66 4.10 -20.83
C GLU A 48 1.01 4.76 -19.50
N VAL A 49 0.94 6.09 -19.41
CA VAL A 49 1.12 6.83 -18.14
C VAL A 49 0.10 6.41 -17.08
N LYS A 50 -1.18 6.19 -17.46
CA LYS A 50 -2.19 5.66 -16.53
C LYS A 50 -1.89 4.23 -16.09
N LYS A 51 -1.31 3.41 -16.95
CA LYS A 51 -0.93 2.04 -16.64
C LYS A 51 0.29 2.02 -15.73
N GLU A 52 1.30 2.84 -16.04
CA GLU A 52 2.49 3.00 -15.21
C GLU A 52 2.18 3.55 -13.81
N TYR A 53 1.23 4.49 -13.72
CA TYR A 53 0.72 5.00 -12.43
C TYR A 53 0.01 3.90 -11.62
N LYS A 54 -0.79 3.04 -12.28
CA LYS A 54 -1.40 1.88 -11.64
C LYS A 54 -0.39 0.82 -11.20
N ASP A 55 0.66 0.63 -11.98
CA ASP A 55 1.69 -0.37 -11.67
C ASP A 55 2.61 0.09 -10.53
N ASN A 56 2.89 1.39 -10.41
CA ASN A 56 3.74 1.97 -9.37
C ASN A 56 3.00 2.26 -8.05
N GLU A 57 1.77 2.76 -8.07
CA GLU A 57 1.00 3.09 -6.85
C GLU A 57 -0.02 2.01 -6.45
N GLY A 58 -0.22 1.01 -7.28
CA GLY A 58 -1.24 -0.03 -7.11
C GLY A 58 -2.64 0.49 -7.47
N ASP A 59 -3.52 -0.43 -7.84
CA ASP A 59 -4.91 -0.07 -8.16
C ASP A 59 -5.62 0.44 -6.89
N PRO A 60 -6.18 1.66 -6.88
CA PRO A 60 -6.88 2.22 -5.73
C PRO A 60 -8.08 1.34 -5.29
N HIS A 61 -8.69 0.59 -6.21
CA HIS A 61 -9.73 -0.39 -5.88
C HIS A 61 -9.17 -1.58 -5.09
N ILE A 62 -7.96 -2.05 -5.39
CA ILE A 62 -7.31 -3.11 -4.62
C ILE A 62 -6.92 -2.59 -3.23
N LYS A 63 -6.50 -1.34 -3.11
CA LYS A 63 -6.14 -0.70 -1.83
C LYS A 63 -7.38 -0.49 -0.95
N SER A 64 -8.52 -0.08 -1.52
CA SER A 64 -9.79 0.04 -0.79
C SER A 64 -10.35 -1.32 -0.40
N ALA A 65 -10.38 -2.29 -1.33
CA ALA A 65 -10.83 -3.66 -1.04
C ALA A 65 -9.98 -4.34 0.03
N ARG A 66 -8.65 -4.14 0.03
CA ARG A 66 -7.78 -4.59 1.13
C ARG A 66 -8.12 -3.91 2.45
N LYS A 67 -8.45 -2.63 2.43
CA LYS A 67 -8.82 -1.88 3.64
C LYS A 67 -10.16 -2.36 4.20
N GLU A 68 -11.14 -2.61 3.36
CA GLU A 68 -12.45 -3.18 3.73
C GLU A 68 -12.29 -4.61 4.26
N LEU A 69 -11.53 -5.46 3.56
CA LEU A 69 -11.23 -6.82 4.02
C LEU A 69 -10.50 -6.81 5.40
N HIS A 70 -9.62 -5.85 5.65
CA HIS A 70 -8.97 -5.70 6.95
C HIS A 70 -9.93 -5.27 8.06
N GLN A 71 -10.98 -4.54 7.74
CA GLN A 71 -12.02 -4.16 8.71
C GLN A 71 -12.97 -5.32 9.00
N GLU A 72 -13.30 -6.14 7.98
CA GLU A 72 -14.13 -7.33 8.14
C GLU A 72 -13.42 -8.49 8.86
N ILE A 73 -12.08 -8.56 8.78
CA ILE A 73 -11.27 -9.63 9.42
C ILE A 73 -11.32 -9.55 10.95
N LEU A 74 -11.58 -8.38 11.52
CA LEU A 74 -11.66 -8.19 12.97
C LEU A 74 -13.13 -8.19 13.42
N SER A 75 -13.55 -9.30 14.04
CA SER A 75 -14.85 -9.35 14.73
C SER A 75 -14.89 -8.30 15.86
N GLU A 76 -16.10 -7.90 16.28
CA GLU A 76 -16.27 -6.96 17.40
C GLU A 76 -15.65 -7.49 18.70
N GLU A 77 -15.70 -8.82 18.91
CA GLU A 77 -15.00 -9.47 20.03
C GLU A 77 -13.49 -9.24 19.99
N VAL A 78 -12.87 -9.41 18.82
CA VAL A 78 -11.41 -9.18 18.67
C VAL A 78 -11.07 -7.72 18.87
N LYS A 79 -11.87 -6.80 18.37
CA LYS A 79 -11.68 -5.35 18.58
C LYS A 79 -11.78 -4.99 20.07
N SER A 80 -12.75 -5.55 20.77
CA SER A 80 -12.90 -5.38 22.22
C SER A 80 -11.68 -5.93 22.97
N ASN A 81 -11.24 -7.13 22.63
CA ASN A 81 -10.06 -7.74 23.22
C ASN A 81 -8.79 -6.91 23.01
N ILE A 82 -8.63 -6.28 21.84
CA ILE A 82 -7.50 -5.38 21.58
C ILE A 82 -7.55 -4.17 22.50
N LYS A 83 -8.70 -3.51 22.64
CA LYS A 83 -8.85 -2.34 23.51
C LYS A 83 -8.59 -2.65 24.97
N ASN A 84 -8.95 -3.84 25.42
CA ASN A 84 -8.78 -4.29 26.80
C ASN A 84 -7.41 -4.90 27.07
N SER A 85 -6.56 -5.10 26.05
CA SER A 85 -5.22 -5.65 26.24
C SER A 85 -4.25 -4.60 26.79
N THR A 86 -3.34 -5.02 27.65
CA THR A 86 -2.27 -4.15 28.16
C THR A 86 -1.29 -3.77 27.06
N PHE A 87 -0.96 -4.74 26.21
CA PHE A 87 -0.15 -4.50 25.02
C PHE A 87 -0.29 -5.63 23.98
N VAL A 88 0.13 -5.35 22.76
CA VAL A 88 0.23 -6.33 21.68
C VAL A 88 1.67 -6.70 21.47
N MET A 89 2.00 -7.99 21.63
CA MET A 89 3.30 -8.52 21.24
C MET A 89 3.28 -8.94 19.79
N ALA A 90 4.21 -8.44 18.98
CA ALA A 90 4.20 -8.63 17.54
C ALA A 90 5.53 -9.10 16.97
N ASN A 91 5.45 -10.08 16.06
CA ASN A 91 6.41 -10.23 14.98
C ASN A 91 5.74 -9.63 13.72
N PRO A 92 6.16 -8.46 13.21
CA PRO A 92 5.36 -7.60 12.32
C PRO A 92 4.80 -8.26 11.06
N THR A 93 5.46 -9.29 10.56
CA THR A 93 5.08 -9.94 9.32
C THR A 93 4.30 -11.24 9.51
N HIS A 94 4.35 -11.83 10.70
CA HIS A 94 3.91 -13.21 10.91
C HIS A 94 2.87 -13.42 11.99
N ILE A 95 3.06 -12.86 13.19
CA ILE A 95 2.22 -13.14 14.35
C ILE A 95 1.96 -11.90 15.18
N ALA A 96 0.78 -11.85 15.83
CA ALA A 96 0.44 -10.89 16.87
C ALA A 96 -0.32 -11.60 17.99
N MET A 97 -0.04 -11.19 19.22
CA MET A 97 -0.61 -11.75 20.44
C MET A 97 -1.05 -10.61 21.35
N LEU A 98 -2.25 -10.75 21.93
CA LEU A 98 -2.80 -9.81 22.89
C LEU A 98 -2.49 -10.29 24.30
N ILE A 99 -1.80 -9.47 25.08
CA ILE A 99 -1.45 -9.77 26.46
C ILE A 99 -2.17 -8.80 27.36
N TYR A 100 -2.88 -9.35 28.35
CA TYR A 100 -3.55 -8.62 29.40
C TYR A 100 -2.84 -8.87 30.72
N TYR A 101 -2.64 -7.82 31.49
CA TYR A 101 -2.12 -7.90 32.83
C TYR A 101 -2.74 -6.78 33.70
N ASP A 102 -3.30 -7.20 34.81
CA ASP A 102 -3.76 -6.32 35.88
C ASP A 102 -3.47 -7.00 37.22
N SER A 103 -2.57 -6.41 38.01
CA SER A 103 -2.16 -6.96 39.31
C SER A 103 -3.31 -7.11 40.32
N ASN A 104 -4.41 -6.34 40.15
CA ASN A 104 -5.59 -6.41 41.01
C ASN A 104 -6.50 -7.59 40.63
N VAL A 105 -6.39 -8.10 39.37
CA VAL A 105 -7.25 -9.18 38.87
C VAL A 105 -6.55 -10.53 38.92
N ALA A 106 -5.29 -10.59 38.52
CA ALA A 106 -4.53 -11.83 38.52
C ALA A 106 -3.01 -11.58 38.64
N PRO A 107 -2.29 -12.45 39.35
CA PRO A 107 -0.84 -12.30 39.56
C PRO A 107 -0.03 -12.60 38.29
N LEU A 108 -0.61 -13.24 37.27
CA LEU A 108 0.06 -13.69 36.05
C LEU A 108 -0.54 -13.00 34.81
N PRO A 109 0.31 -12.63 33.84
CA PRO A 109 -0.17 -12.14 32.55
C PRO A 109 -0.97 -13.20 31.79
N PHE A 110 -2.02 -12.75 31.12
CA PHE A 110 -2.95 -13.61 30.40
C PHE A 110 -2.85 -13.39 28.89
N LEU A 111 -2.67 -14.46 28.13
CA LEU A 111 -2.63 -14.45 26.67
C LEU A 111 -4.06 -14.56 26.10
N MET A 112 -4.67 -13.44 25.76
CA MET A 112 -6.05 -13.38 25.31
C MET A 112 -6.24 -13.93 23.90
N LEU A 113 -5.36 -13.58 22.96
CA LEU A 113 -5.51 -13.92 21.55
C LEU A 113 -4.16 -14.15 20.89
N LYS A 114 -4.14 -15.09 19.95
CA LYS A 114 -3.02 -15.36 19.04
C LYS A 114 -3.51 -15.28 17.62
N THR A 115 -2.86 -14.47 16.78
CA THR A 115 -3.21 -14.31 15.37
C THR A 115 -1.98 -14.40 14.48
N ARG A 116 -2.15 -14.81 13.23
CA ARG A 116 -1.06 -14.92 12.26
C ARG A 116 -1.45 -14.34 10.89
N GLY A 117 -0.43 -14.02 10.08
CA GLY A 117 -0.61 -13.59 8.69
C GLY A 117 -1.40 -12.29 8.57
N VAL A 118 -2.44 -12.28 7.75
CA VAL A 118 -3.25 -11.10 7.46
C VAL A 118 -3.97 -10.60 8.71
N GLN A 119 -4.49 -11.50 9.51
CA GLN A 119 -5.18 -11.16 10.76
C GLN A 119 -4.22 -10.52 11.79
N ALA A 120 -2.98 -10.98 11.89
CA ALA A 120 -1.99 -10.36 12.76
C ALA A 120 -1.68 -8.92 12.34
N LYS A 121 -1.54 -8.65 11.04
CA LYS A 121 -1.34 -7.30 10.52
C LYS A 121 -2.54 -6.39 10.83
N ALA A 122 -3.77 -6.91 10.71
CA ALA A 122 -4.97 -6.17 11.04
C ALA A 122 -5.05 -5.83 12.54
N VAL A 123 -4.71 -6.78 13.42
CA VAL A 123 -4.63 -6.60 14.88
C VAL A 123 -3.60 -5.51 15.22
N ILE A 124 -2.39 -5.60 14.70
CA ILE A 124 -1.32 -4.60 14.93
C ILE A 124 -1.79 -3.21 14.54
N LYS A 125 -2.32 -3.07 13.32
CA LYS A 125 -2.80 -1.78 12.81
C LYS A 125 -3.94 -1.20 13.65
N TYR A 126 -4.88 -2.03 14.07
CA TYR A 126 -6.00 -1.59 14.90
C TYR A 126 -5.53 -1.21 16.32
N ALA A 127 -4.58 -1.94 16.91
CA ALA A 127 -3.96 -1.60 18.19
C ALA A 127 -3.28 -0.23 18.13
N GLU A 128 -2.49 0.04 17.10
CA GLU A 128 -1.84 1.33 16.88
C GLU A 128 -2.89 2.46 16.74
N GLN A 129 -4.01 2.23 16.08
CA GLN A 129 -5.11 3.21 15.94
C GLN A 129 -5.85 3.47 17.27
N GLN A 130 -5.87 2.50 18.17
CA GLN A 130 -6.51 2.62 19.49
C GLN A 130 -5.53 3.04 20.58
N ASN A 131 -4.29 3.42 20.23
CA ASN A 131 -3.20 3.77 21.14
C ASN A 131 -2.83 2.64 22.13
N VAL A 132 -3.10 1.38 21.77
CA VAL A 132 -2.62 0.22 22.52
C VAL A 132 -1.15 -0.01 22.16
N PRO A 133 -0.25 -0.13 23.15
CA PRO A 133 1.17 -0.33 22.91
C PRO A 133 1.45 -1.58 22.07
N VAL A 134 2.30 -1.46 21.04
CA VAL A 134 2.74 -2.58 20.20
C VAL A 134 4.22 -2.82 20.40
N VAL A 135 4.56 -3.92 21.05
CA VAL A 135 5.94 -4.32 21.32
C VAL A 135 6.41 -5.28 20.22
N ARG A 136 7.52 -4.93 19.58
CA ARG A 136 8.07 -5.69 18.46
C ARG A 136 9.33 -6.42 18.89
N ASP A 137 9.15 -7.59 19.49
CA ASP A 137 10.25 -8.52 19.82
C ASP A 137 10.02 -9.84 19.12
N ILE A 138 10.87 -10.14 18.14
CA ILE A 138 10.74 -11.33 17.29
C ILE A 138 11.06 -12.61 18.06
N ILE A 139 12.03 -12.56 18.95
CA ILE A 139 12.51 -13.74 19.68
C ILE A 139 11.47 -14.14 20.71
N LEU A 140 11.07 -13.19 21.56
CA LEU A 140 10.08 -13.41 22.60
C LEU A 140 8.70 -13.74 22.02
N ALA A 141 8.29 -13.05 20.95
CA ALA A 141 7.02 -13.35 20.26
C ALA A 141 6.96 -14.80 19.76
N ARG A 142 8.06 -15.33 19.20
CA ARG A 142 8.13 -16.74 18.76
C ARG A 142 8.15 -17.71 19.93
N GLN A 143 8.81 -17.37 21.02
CA GLN A 143 8.86 -18.18 22.24
C GLN A 143 7.48 -18.31 22.86
N ILE A 144 6.77 -17.21 23.08
CA ILE A 144 5.40 -17.20 23.63
C ILE A 144 4.45 -17.91 22.68
N TRP A 145 4.59 -17.69 21.36
CA TRP A 145 3.77 -18.39 20.36
C TRP A 145 3.88 -19.90 20.44
N ARG A 146 5.06 -20.46 20.70
CA ARG A 146 5.29 -21.91 20.78
C ARG A 146 4.81 -22.50 22.08
N ASN A 147 5.04 -21.80 23.19
CA ASN A 147 4.90 -22.38 24.53
C ASN A 147 3.49 -22.21 25.09
N TYR A 148 2.75 -21.16 24.68
CA TYR A 148 1.46 -20.84 25.28
C TYR A 148 0.32 -21.00 24.29
N LYS A 149 -0.86 -21.37 24.82
CA LYS A 149 -2.11 -21.45 24.04
C LYS A 149 -2.90 -20.15 24.16
N LYS A 150 -3.84 -19.92 23.22
CA LYS A 150 -4.86 -18.86 23.37
C LYS A 150 -5.65 -19.10 24.66
N ASN A 151 -5.99 -18.04 25.35
CA ASN A 151 -6.72 -18.06 26.63
C ASN A 151 -6.00 -18.83 27.73
N SER A 152 -4.70 -18.62 27.88
CA SER A 152 -3.91 -19.21 28.97
C SER A 152 -3.08 -18.16 29.71
N PHE A 153 -2.77 -18.41 30.97
CA PHE A 153 -1.80 -17.64 31.72
C PHE A 153 -0.37 -17.96 31.25
N ILE A 154 0.49 -16.95 31.35
CA ILE A 154 1.93 -17.09 31.07
C ILE A 154 2.59 -17.48 32.38
N ASP A 155 3.17 -18.67 32.41
CA ASP A 155 3.83 -19.26 33.58
C ASP A 155 5.26 -18.74 33.79
N GLU A 156 5.96 -19.31 34.77
CA GLU A 156 7.31 -18.90 35.18
C GLU A 156 8.32 -18.86 34.02
N ASN A 157 8.16 -19.69 33.00
CA ASN A 157 9.12 -19.77 31.88
C ASN A 157 9.07 -18.54 30.94
N GLY A 158 7.95 -17.82 30.88
CA GLY A 158 7.81 -16.60 30.08
C GLY A 158 7.48 -15.38 30.92
N LEU A 159 7.21 -15.58 32.22
CA LEU A 159 6.76 -14.51 33.12
C LEU A 159 7.80 -13.39 33.22
N GLN A 160 9.07 -13.73 33.42
CA GLN A 160 10.12 -12.76 33.64
C GLN A 160 10.26 -11.82 32.43
N ASP A 161 10.30 -12.36 31.22
CA ASP A 161 10.45 -11.58 29.99
C ASP A 161 9.22 -10.66 29.75
N VAL A 162 8.01 -11.19 29.99
CA VAL A 162 6.77 -10.44 29.81
C VAL A 162 6.63 -9.34 30.86
N MET A 163 6.96 -9.63 32.12
CA MET A 163 6.92 -8.64 33.19
C MET A 163 7.96 -7.53 33.00
N GLN A 164 9.12 -7.84 32.44
CA GLN A 164 10.11 -6.82 32.09
C GLN A 164 9.56 -5.84 31.06
N ILE A 165 8.84 -6.33 30.06
CA ILE A 165 8.16 -5.47 29.08
C ILE A 165 7.06 -4.63 29.74
N ILE A 166 6.23 -5.21 30.57
CA ILE A 166 5.16 -4.50 31.27
C ILE A 166 5.75 -3.38 32.14
N THR A 167 6.78 -3.67 32.92
CA THR A 167 7.48 -2.69 33.74
C THR A 167 8.08 -1.55 32.90
N TRP A 168 8.66 -1.89 31.76
CA TRP A 168 9.19 -0.89 30.84
C TRP A 168 8.08 -0.02 30.24
N LEU A 169 6.93 -0.60 29.86
CA LEU A 169 5.78 0.16 29.34
C LEU A 169 5.23 1.12 30.40
N ILE A 170 5.09 0.67 31.66
CA ILE A 170 4.63 1.51 32.76
C ILE A 170 5.61 2.68 32.97
N ARG A 171 6.92 2.44 32.95
CA ARG A 171 7.92 3.50 33.08
C ARG A 171 7.80 4.54 31.97
N VAL A 172 7.71 4.10 30.72
CA VAL A 172 7.54 4.99 29.55
C VAL A 172 6.26 5.82 29.65
N GLU A 173 5.19 5.26 30.21
CA GLU A 173 3.93 5.97 30.41
C GLU A 173 4.03 7.02 31.52
N LEU A 174 4.70 6.70 32.63
CA LEU A 174 4.97 7.64 33.74
C LEU A 174 5.88 8.80 33.31
N GLU A 175 6.93 8.51 32.53
CA GLU A 175 7.82 9.54 31.94
C GLU A 175 7.03 10.51 31.03
N LYS A 176 6.08 10.00 30.22
CA LYS A 176 5.21 10.86 29.38
C LYS A 176 4.30 11.77 30.22
N LEU A 177 3.96 11.35 31.42
CA LEU A 177 3.15 12.16 32.38
C LEU A 177 4.00 13.12 33.22
N GLY A 178 5.33 13.13 33.01
CA GLY A 178 6.25 14.01 33.75
C GLY A 178 6.54 13.54 35.16
N ILE A 179 6.30 12.27 35.47
CA ILE A 179 6.59 11.66 36.77
C ILE A 179 7.93 10.94 36.64
N ASP A 180 8.99 11.50 37.24
CA ASP A 180 10.29 10.82 37.33
C ASP A 180 10.16 9.60 38.24
N VAL A 181 10.54 8.45 37.73
CA VAL A 181 10.58 7.20 38.49
C VAL A 181 12.06 6.87 38.73
N ASP A 182 12.56 7.27 39.87
CA ASP A 182 13.87 6.83 40.39
C ASP A 182 13.91 5.31 40.64
#